data_5d630d631def32e89f8d25a6a463783b
#
_entry.id   5d630d631def32e89f8d25a6a463783b
#
_cell.length_a   1.000
_cell.length_b   1.000
_cell.length_c   1.000
_cell.angle_alpha   90.00
_cell.angle_beta   90.00
_cell.angle_gamma   90.00
#
_symmetry.space_group_name_H-M   'P 1'
#
loop_
_entity.id
_entity.type
_entity.pdbx_description
1 polymer ?
#
loop_
_entity_poly.entity_id
_entity_poly.type
_entity_poly.pdbx_seq_one_letter_code
_entity_poly.pdbx_strand_id
1 'polypeptide(L)'
;MTKRPLRLATYNVEWFNALFDDAGRMLDDREPSTRYKITRGEQLAALAIVFTALDADGITIIEAPDTNGRRSTVKALETFARAAGLRARKAIIGYPSETEQEIAFLYDPDRLTARHAPQGQPSTSHGSHDAPRFDTTFRYDLDADNISETIRFSKPPLELALTPSGGTTFRTISVHAKSKNPYGAIGREAQIRLS
;
A
#
# COMPACT_ATOMS: atom_id res chain seq x y z
N MET A 1 -24.44 25.38 -4.97
CA MET A 1 -23.14 24.93 -5.50
C MET A 1 -23.12 23.41 -5.56
N THR A 2 -23.05 22.83 -6.73
CA THR A 2 -22.90 21.37 -6.89
C THR A 2 -21.55 20.96 -6.34
N LYS A 3 -21.52 20.04 -5.35
CA LYS A 3 -20.27 19.49 -4.85
C LYS A 3 -19.53 18.76 -5.98
N ARG A 4 -18.26 19.10 -6.20
CA ARG A 4 -17.40 18.36 -7.14
C ARG A 4 -17.42 16.85 -6.77
N PRO A 5 -17.57 15.93 -7.73
CA PRO A 5 -17.49 14.50 -7.48
C PRO A 5 -16.22 14.12 -6.72
N LEU A 6 -16.31 13.08 -5.90
CA LEU A 6 -15.15 12.51 -5.21
C LEU A 6 -14.27 11.81 -6.25
N ARG A 7 -12.98 12.15 -6.29
CA ARG A 7 -11.99 11.51 -7.16
C ARG A 7 -11.10 10.59 -6.33
N LEU A 8 -11.19 9.30 -6.63
CA LEU A 8 -10.32 8.28 -6.04
C LEU A 8 -9.38 7.73 -7.11
N ALA A 9 -8.15 7.44 -6.73
CA ALA A 9 -7.13 6.87 -7.58
C ALA A 9 -6.44 5.69 -6.88
N THR A 10 -5.78 4.85 -7.67
CA THR A 10 -4.84 3.85 -7.19
C THR A 10 -3.55 3.97 -7.99
N TYR A 11 -2.41 3.82 -7.31
CA TYR A 11 -1.10 3.91 -7.95
C TYR A 11 -0.10 2.98 -7.27
N ASN A 12 0.52 2.09 -8.05
CA ASN A 12 1.68 1.34 -7.59
C ASN A 12 2.92 2.20 -7.85
N VAL A 13 3.58 2.63 -6.77
CA VAL A 13 4.72 3.56 -6.84
C VAL A 13 6.07 2.87 -6.95
N GLU A 14 6.08 1.56 -6.95
CA GLU A 14 7.26 0.72 -7.12
C GLU A 14 8.45 1.14 -6.24
N TRP A 15 8.60 0.48 -5.08
CA TRP A 15 9.71 0.70 -4.14
C TRP A 15 9.85 2.13 -3.58
N PHE A 16 8.74 2.74 -3.22
CA PHE A 16 8.74 4.08 -2.62
C PHE A 16 9.55 4.15 -1.32
N ASN A 17 9.70 3.03 -0.63
CA ASN A 17 10.48 2.90 0.59
C ASN A 17 11.92 3.42 0.45
N ALA A 18 12.58 3.14 -0.69
CA ALA A 18 13.98 3.52 -0.95
C ALA A 18 14.21 5.05 -1.01
N LEU A 19 13.15 5.85 -1.08
CA LEU A 19 13.21 7.30 -1.17
C LEU A 19 13.08 8.01 0.18
N PHE A 20 13.04 7.25 1.29
CA PHE A 20 12.92 7.81 2.64
C PHE A 20 13.93 7.18 3.59
N ASP A 21 14.38 7.98 4.56
CA ASP A 21 15.15 7.48 5.70
C ASP A 21 14.22 6.92 6.81
N ASP A 22 14.82 6.37 7.86
CA ASP A 22 14.07 5.81 9.00
C ASP A 22 13.24 6.86 9.76
N ALA A 23 13.60 8.14 9.67
CA ALA A 23 12.82 9.23 10.26
C ALA A 23 11.66 9.70 9.38
N GLY A 24 11.47 9.10 8.18
CA GLY A 24 10.45 9.47 7.21
C GLY A 24 10.77 10.78 6.47
N ARG A 25 12.05 11.18 6.41
CA ARG A 25 12.51 12.31 5.61
C ARG A 25 12.80 11.81 4.20
N MET A 26 12.46 12.61 3.20
CA MET A 26 12.78 12.32 1.81
C MET A 26 14.28 12.40 1.58
N LEU A 27 14.79 11.44 0.82
CA LEU A 27 16.17 11.41 0.34
C LEU A 27 16.24 12.12 -1.01
N ASP A 28 16.03 13.44 -0.98
CA ASP A 28 16.09 14.31 -2.16
C ASP A 28 17.57 14.67 -2.44
N ASP A 29 18.28 13.71 -3.03
CA ASP A 29 19.71 13.79 -3.27
C ASP A 29 20.10 13.24 -4.65
N ARG A 30 21.39 13.21 -4.94
CA ARG A 30 21.96 12.72 -6.22
C ARG A 30 22.38 11.27 -6.18
N GLU A 31 22.07 10.54 -5.10
CA GLU A 31 22.35 9.12 -5.03
C GLU A 31 21.46 8.35 -6.01
N PRO A 32 21.95 7.24 -6.58
CA PRO A 32 21.18 6.44 -7.51
C PRO A 32 19.86 5.95 -6.89
N SER A 33 18.79 6.05 -7.64
CA SER A 33 17.54 5.35 -7.32
C SER A 33 17.75 3.84 -7.46
N THR A 34 17.17 3.04 -6.58
CA THR A 34 17.33 1.59 -6.60
C THR A 34 16.65 0.90 -7.77
N ARG A 35 15.75 1.58 -8.48
CA ARG A 35 14.90 0.98 -9.53
C ARG A 35 15.20 1.50 -10.93
N TYR A 36 15.63 2.74 -11.07
CA TYR A 36 15.81 3.40 -12.34
C TYR A 36 17.22 3.97 -12.45
N LYS A 37 17.68 4.21 -13.67
CA LYS A 37 18.97 4.88 -13.92
C LYS A 37 18.81 6.41 -13.74
N ILE A 38 18.23 6.82 -12.63
CA ILE A 38 18.02 8.20 -12.23
C ILE A 38 18.38 8.36 -10.75
N THR A 39 18.49 9.57 -10.29
CA THR A 39 18.73 9.87 -8.86
C THR A 39 17.44 9.77 -8.04
N ARG A 40 17.58 9.63 -6.71
CA ARG A 40 16.43 9.65 -5.79
C ARG A 40 15.64 10.95 -5.88
N GLY A 41 16.33 12.10 -5.99
CA GLY A 41 15.69 13.40 -6.19
C GLY A 41 14.86 13.46 -7.48
N GLU A 42 15.40 12.97 -8.60
CA GLU A 42 14.67 12.90 -9.87
C GLU A 42 13.44 12.00 -9.78
N GLN A 43 13.54 10.86 -9.09
CA GLN A 43 12.38 9.98 -8.89
C GLN A 43 11.31 10.64 -8.01
N LEU A 44 11.72 11.31 -6.93
CA LEU A 44 10.79 12.07 -6.07
C LEU A 44 10.07 13.17 -6.86
N ALA A 45 10.80 13.92 -7.68
CA ALA A 45 10.22 14.97 -8.52
C ALA A 45 9.23 14.40 -9.54
N ALA A 46 9.56 13.28 -10.21
CA ALA A 46 8.67 12.62 -11.15
C ALA A 46 7.38 12.12 -10.45
N LEU A 47 7.49 11.51 -9.26
CA LEU A 47 6.33 11.09 -8.47
C LEU A 47 5.47 12.29 -8.06
N ALA A 48 6.06 13.41 -7.66
CA ALA A 48 5.31 14.61 -7.32
C ALA A 48 4.48 15.12 -8.51
N ILE A 49 5.03 15.08 -9.72
CA ILE A 49 4.30 15.43 -10.96
C ILE A 49 3.09 14.50 -11.14
N VAL A 50 3.27 13.18 -11.03
CA VAL A 50 2.19 12.19 -11.17
C VAL A 50 1.09 12.42 -10.14
N PHE A 51 1.45 12.53 -8.86
CA PHE A 51 0.48 12.73 -7.79
C PHE A 51 -0.29 14.05 -7.93
N THR A 52 0.39 15.12 -8.36
CA THR A 52 -0.24 16.41 -8.64
C THR A 52 -1.21 16.30 -9.82
N ALA A 53 -0.82 15.61 -10.90
CA ALA A 53 -1.67 15.40 -12.08
C ALA A 53 -2.91 14.54 -11.78
N LEU A 54 -2.82 13.57 -10.87
CA LEU A 54 -3.96 12.79 -10.40
C LEU A 54 -5.02 13.69 -9.75
N ASP A 55 -4.62 14.75 -9.06
CA ASP A 55 -5.51 15.69 -8.35
C ASP A 55 -6.65 14.97 -7.60
N ALA A 56 -6.33 13.85 -6.95
CA ALA A 56 -7.30 13.00 -6.31
C ALA A 56 -7.64 13.47 -4.89
N ASP A 57 -8.87 13.18 -4.45
CA ASP A 57 -9.31 13.37 -3.07
C ASP A 57 -8.84 12.21 -2.17
N GLY A 58 -8.56 11.04 -2.78
CA GLY A 58 -7.98 9.88 -2.11
C GLY A 58 -7.19 9.02 -3.09
N ILE A 59 -6.03 8.52 -2.66
CA ILE A 59 -5.12 7.70 -3.48
C ILE A 59 -4.73 6.46 -2.69
N THR A 60 -5.10 5.30 -3.19
CA THR A 60 -4.51 4.04 -2.72
C THR A 60 -3.10 3.93 -3.28
N ILE A 61 -2.12 3.80 -2.40
CA ILE A 61 -0.72 3.64 -2.74
C ILE A 61 -0.32 2.20 -2.49
N ILE A 62 0.06 1.52 -3.55
CA ILE A 62 0.63 0.18 -3.52
C ILE A 62 2.15 0.29 -3.54
N GLU A 63 2.83 -0.51 -2.73
CA GLU A 63 4.27 -0.43 -2.47
C GLU A 63 4.69 0.88 -1.79
N ALA A 64 3.84 1.35 -0.89
CA ALA A 64 4.14 2.49 -0.02
C ALA A 64 5.36 2.21 0.87
N PRO A 65 5.98 3.25 1.46
CA PRO A 65 7.08 3.08 2.40
C PRO A 65 6.74 2.12 3.54
N ASP A 66 7.74 1.44 4.04
CA ASP A 66 7.62 0.46 5.12
C ASP A 66 7.20 1.09 6.46
N THR A 67 6.47 0.31 7.26
CA THR A 67 6.24 0.58 8.68
C THR A 67 6.85 -0.54 9.53
N ASN A 68 7.76 -0.16 10.40
CA ASN A 68 8.39 -1.05 11.36
C ASN A 68 8.73 -0.29 12.65
N GLY A 69 9.51 -0.88 13.56
CA GLY A 69 9.91 -0.23 14.82
C GLY A 69 10.72 1.07 14.68
N ARG A 70 11.17 1.42 13.46
CA ARG A 70 11.98 2.63 13.18
C ARG A 70 11.28 3.58 12.21
N ARG A 71 10.53 3.06 11.25
CA ARG A 71 9.90 3.78 10.13
C ARG A 71 8.40 3.89 10.31
N SER A 72 7.81 4.89 9.68
CA SER A 72 6.37 5.09 9.62
C SER A 72 5.96 5.49 8.21
N THR A 73 5.19 4.63 7.56
CA THR A 73 4.54 4.90 6.27
C THR A 73 3.76 6.22 6.30
N VAL A 74 2.96 6.41 7.34
CA VAL A 74 2.14 7.62 7.50
C VAL A 74 3.01 8.86 7.48
N LYS A 75 4.08 8.88 8.28
CA LYS A 75 4.99 10.04 8.37
C LYS A 75 5.69 10.30 7.03
N ALA A 76 6.18 9.26 6.37
CA ALA A 76 6.85 9.37 5.07
C ALA A 76 5.90 9.96 4.01
N LEU A 77 4.69 9.41 3.88
CA LEU A 77 3.70 9.87 2.91
C LEU A 77 3.20 11.30 3.19
N GLU A 78 2.95 11.65 4.44
CA GLU A 78 2.56 13.03 4.80
C GLU A 78 3.70 14.03 4.55
N THR A 79 4.97 13.60 4.72
CA THR A 79 6.14 14.43 4.37
C THR A 79 6.20 14.67 2.85
N PHE A 80 6.06 13.62 2.06
CA PHE A 80 6.01 13.73 0.60
C PHE A 80 4.84 14.61 0.13
N ALA A 81 3.64 14.35 0.64
CA ALA A 81 2.44 15.10 0.25
C ALA A 81 2.59 16.62 0.52
N ARG A 82 3.19 16.96 1.67
CA ARG A 82 3.46 18.36 2.02
C ARG A 82 4.47 19.00 1.07
N ALA A 83 5.56 18.30 0.77
CA ALA A 83 6.59 18.80 -0.14
C ALA A 83 6.07 18.96 -1.57
N ALA A 84 5.23 18.05 -2.03
CA ALA A 84 4.61 18.10 -3.35
C ALA A 84 3.37 19.02 -3.42
N GLY A 85 2.96 19.66 -2.31
CA GLY A 85 1.82 20.57 -2.26
C GLY A 85 0.47 19.89 -2.53
N LEU A 86 0.33 18.58 -2.20
CA LEU A 86 -0.87 17.83 -2.49
C LEU A 86 -2.04 18.20 -1.55
N ARG A 87 -3.26 18.19 -2.07
CA ARG A 87 -4.48 18.30 -1.24
C ARG A 87 -4.68 17.04 -0.41
N ALA A 88 -4.45 15.87 -0.99
CA ALA A 88 -4.39 14.60 -0.28
C ALA A 88 -3.12 14.59 0.60
N ARG A 89 -3.25 15.02 1.85
CA ARG A 89 -2.12 15.29 2.75
C ARG A 89 -2.15 14.49 4.05
N LYS A 90 -3.17 13.67 4.26
CA LYS A 90 -3.27 12.75 5.38
C LYS A 90 -3.13 11.31 4.90
N ALA A 91 -2.41 10.50 5.66
CA ALA A 91 -2.18 9.11 5.32
C ALA A 91 -2.72 8.16 6.39
N ILE A 92 -3.12 6.98 5.96
CA ILE A 92 -3.53 5.88 6.83
C ILE A 92 -3.02 4.56 6.23
N ILE A 93 -2.64 3.63 7.08
CA ILE A 93 -2.36 2.23 6.74
C ILE A 93 -3.29 1.31 7.53
N GLY A 94 -3.33 0.05 7.14
CA GLY A 94 -3.91 -1.04 7.92
C GLY A 94 -2.86 -1.77 8.75
N TYR A 95 -2.90 -3.09 8.67
CA TYR A 95 -1.90 -3.94 9.28
C TYR A 95 -0.58 -3.83 8.51
N PRO A 96 0.57 -3.74 9.21
CA PRO A 96 1.85 -3.68 8.53
C PRO A 96 2.19 -4.98 7.81
N SER A 97 2.94 -4.85 6.72
CA SER A 97 3.45 -5.97 5.94
C SER A 97 4.83 -6.41 6.45
N GLU A 98 5.14 -7.69 6.32
CA GLU A 98 6.48 -8.22 6.58
C GLU A 98 7.46 -7.97 5.42
N THR A 99 6.97 -7.43 4.30
CA THR A 99 7.71 -7.37 3.03
C THR A 99 8.26 -5.98 2.70
N GLU A 100 8.35 -5.08 3.67
CA GLU A 100 8.84 -3.70 3.50
C GLU A 100 8.07 -2.87 2.45
N GLN A 101 6.86 -3.28 2.10
CA GLN A 101 6.01 -2.62 1.10
C GLN A 101 4.57 -2.60 1.60
N GLU A 102 4.12 -1.44 2.00
CA GLU A 102 2.78 -1.29 2.56
C GLU A 102 1.71 -1.03 1.48
N ILE A 103 0.47 -1.26 1.86
CA ILE A 103 -0.69 -0.68 1.19
C ILE A 103 -1.16 0.48 2.05
N ALA A 104 -1.13 1.68 1.50
CA ALA A 104 -1.49 2.89 2.20
C ALA A 104 -2.59 3.66 1.45
N PHE A 105 -3.23 4.58 2.16
CA PHE A 105 -4.19 5.50 1.56
C PHE A 105 -3.84 6.93 1.96
N LEU A 106 -3.59 7.78 0.97
CA LEU A 106 -3.36 9.20 1.13
C LEU A 106 -4.64 9.95 0.77
N TYR A 107 -5.10 10.89 1.60
CA TYR A 107 -6.39 11.53 1.38
C TYR A 107 -6.42 13.01 1.76
N ASP A 108 -7.37 13.73 1.14
CA ASP A 108 -7.69 15.11 1.44
C ASP A 108 -8.66 15.16 2.65
N PRO A 109 -8.20 15.60 3.85
CA PRO A 109 -9.04 15.61 5.04
C PRO A 109 -10.18 16.65 4.98
N ASP A 110 -10.14 17.59 4.03
CA ASP A 110 -11.22 18.54 3.83
C ASP A 110 -12.37 17.95 2.98
N ARG A 111 -12.11 16.84 2.31
CA ARG A 111 -13.04 16.16 1.41
C ARG A 111 -13.59 14.87 1.97
N LEU A 112 -12.81 14.14 2.75
CA LEU A 112 -13.24 12.86 3.34
C LEU A 112 -12.45 12.54 4.61
N THR A 113 -13.03 11.66 5.42
CA THR A 113 -12.33 10.97 6.51
C THR A 113 -12.13 9.51 6.15
N ALA A 114 -11.02 8.94 6.63
CA ALA A 114 -10.69 7.54 6.43
C ALA A 114 -10.43 6.86 7.78
N ARG A 115 -10.94 5.65 7.96
CA ARG A 115 -10.73 4.83 9.15
C ARG A 115 -10.41 3.40 8.73
N HIS A 116 -9.35 2.81 9.31
CA HIS A 116 -9.09 1.38 9.15
C HIS A 116 -10.22 0.60 9.80
N ALA A 117 -10.84 -0.29 9.06
CA ALA A 117 -12.06 -0.98 9.46
C ALA A 117 -12.08 -2.42 8.92
N PRO A 118 -11.12 -3.27 9.31
CA PRO A 118 -11.05 -4.64 8.86
C PRO A 118 -12.29 -5.43 9.32
N GLN A 119 -12.73 -6.37 8.48
CA GLN A 119 -13.83 -7.28 8.78
C GLN A 119 -13.32 -8.69 9.10
N GLY A 120 -12.12 -9.02 8.61
CA GLY A 120 -11.50 -10.31 8.90
C GLY A 120 -11.01 -10.41 10.34
N GLN A 121 -10.87 -11.64 10.83
CA GLN A 121 -10.29 -11.89 12.16
C GLN A 121 -8.77 -11.67 12.13
N PRO A 122 -8.19 -11.04 13.16
CA PRO A 122 -6.76 -10.94 13.30
C PRO A 122 -6.12 -12.33 13.38
N SER A 123 -4.96 -12.50 12.74
CA SER A 123 -4.19 -13.72 12.84
C SER A 123 -3.11 -13.58 13.92
N THR A 124 -3.05 -14.52 14.83
CA THR A 124 -2.04 -14.56 15.90
C THR A 124 -0.85 -15.47 15.60
N SER A 125 -0.84 -16.18 14.45
CA SER A 125 0.21 -17.14 14.13
C SER A 125 1.00 -16.69 12.89
N HIS A 126 2.28 -16.49 13.08
CA HIS A 126 3.31 -16.11 12.09
C HIS A 126 3.16 -14.73 11.46
N GLY A 127 4.18 -13.94 11.58
CA GLY A 127 4.39 -12.68 10.90
C GLY A 127 3.46 -11.57 11.35
N SER A 128 2.90 -10.75 10.45
CA SER A 128 1.97 -9.66 10.79
C SER A 128 0.85 -10.18 11.67
N HIS A 129 1.09 -10.20 12.99
CA HIS A 129 0.27 -10.92 13.97
C HIS A 129 -1.19 -10.49 13.95
N ASP A 130 -1.45 -9.25 13.54
CA ASP A 130 -2.79 -8.66 13.53
C ASP A 130 -3.44 -8.65 12.14
N ALA A 131 -2.74 -9.17 11.11
CA ALA A 131 -3.30 -9.17 9.77
C ALA A 131 -4.48 -10.15 9.63
N PRO A 132 -5.59 -9.74 9.00
CA PRO A 132 -6.70 -10.64 8.73
C PRO A 132 -6.24 -11.80 7.86
N ARG A 133 -6.81 -12.96 8.14
CA ARG A 133 -6.72 -14.15 7.27
C ARG A 133 -8.03 -14.33 6.55
N PHE A 134 -8.03 -15.19 5.53
CA PHE A 134 -9.27 -15.75 5.01
C PHE A 134 -10.05 -16.41 6.15
N ASP A 135 -11.36 -16.15 6.23
CA ASP A 135 -12.24 -16.68 7.29
C ASP A 135 -12.30 -18.21 7.28
N THR A 136 -12.03 -18.81 6.15
CA THR A 136 -11.85 -20.25 6.00
C THR A 136 -10.38 -20.55 5.78
N THR A 137 -9.87 -21.60 6.39
CA THR A 137 -8.55 -22.11 6.11
C THR A 137 -8.48 -22.52 4.63
N PHE A 138 -8.02 -21.63 3.78
CA PHE A 138 -7.70 -22.00 2.41
C PHE A 138 -6.36 -22.72 2.44
N ARG A 139 -6.40 -24.01 2.16
CA ARG A 139 -5.21 -24.85 2.11
C ARG A 139 -5.00 -25.32 0.68
N TYR A 140 -3.78 -25.28 0.25
CA TYR A 140 -3.38 -25.69 -1.08
C TYR A 140 -1.98 -26.29 -1.04
N ASP A 141 -1.80 -27.42 -1.70
CA ASP A 141 -0.50 -28.04 -1.89
C ASP A 141 0.25 -27.26 -2.99
N LEU A 142 1.17 -26.39 -2.57
CA LEU A 142 1.88 -25.47 -3.45
C LEU A 142 2.97 -26.15 -4.29
N ASP A 143 3.57 -27.22 -3.77
CA ASP A 143 4.72 -27.89 -4.39
C ASP A 143 4.49 -29.37 -4.74
N ALA A 144 3.27 -29.83 -4.60
CA ALA A 144 2.83 -31.20 -4.95
C ALA A 144 3.51 -32.31 -4.11
N ASP A 145 3.86 -31.99 -2.87
CA ASP A 145 4.40 -32.97 -1.91
C ASP A 145 3.31 -33.70 -1.11
N ASN A 146 2.03 -33.46 -1.41
CA ASN A 146 0.84 -33.92 -0.72
C ASN A 146 0.64 -33.33 0.69
N ILE A 147 1.36 -32.28 1.04
CA ILE A 147 1.18 -31.49 2.25
C ILE A 147 0.52 -30.16 1.84
N SER A 148 -0.61 -29.83 2.44
CA SER A 148 -1.30 -28.57 2.12
C SER A 148 -0.87 -27.45 3.02
N GLU A 149 -0.40 -26.34 2.45
CA GLU A 149 -0.04 -25.11 3.16
C GLU A 149 -1.27 -24.22 3.36
N THR A 150 -1.23 -23.44 4.43
CA THR A 150 -2.21 -22.38 4.66
C THR A 150 -1.82 -21.15 3.86
N ILE A 151 -2.67 -20.74 2.93
CA ILE A 151 -2.46 -19.53 2.14
C ILE A 151 -2.95 -18.31 2.91
N ARG A 152 -2.15 -17.25 2.89
CA ARG A 152 -2.45 -15.94 3.47
C ARG A 152 -1.97 -14.82 2.54
N PHE A 153 -2.49 -13.64 2.74
CA PHE A 153 -1.92 -12.46 2.11
C PHE A 153 -0.55 -12.14 2.71
N SER A 154 0.50 -12.10 1.89
CA SER A 154 1.83 -11.62 2.31
C SER A 154 1.82 -10.11 2.59
N LYS A 155 0.92 -9.38 1.95
CA LYS A 155 0.61 -7.97 2.18
C LYS A 155 -0.84 -7.88 2.59
N PRO A 156 -1.12 -7.58 3.87
CA PRO A 156 -2.49 -7.51 4.37
C PRO A 156 -3.34 -6.53 3.57
N PRO A 157 -4.56 -6.90 3.18
CA PRO A 157 -5.47 -5.97 2.52
C PRO A 157 -5.73 -4.75 3.39
N LEU A 158 -5.80 -3.58 2.75
CA LEU A 158 -6.19 -2.35 3.43
C LEU A 158 -7.69 -2.15 3.30
N GLU A 159 -8.42 -2.38 4.39
CA GLU A 159 -9.86 -2.18 4.47
C GLU A 159 -10.18 -0.85 5.14
N LEU A 160 -10.81 0.04 4.42
CA LEU A 160 -11.16 1.37 4.92
C LEU A 160 -12.67 1.62 4.89
N ALA A 161 -13.15 2.30 5.92
CA ALA A 161 -14.41 3.03 5.89
C ALA A 161 -14.09 4.48 5.54
N LEU A 162 -14.60 4.94 4.40
CA LEU A 162 -14.41 6.28 3.86
C LEU A 162 -15.73 7.06 3.97
N THR A 163 -15.67 8.23 4.59
CA THR A 163 -16.85 9.11 4.74
C THR A 163 -16.57 10.44 4.06
N PRO A 164 -17.16 10.70 2.89
CA PRO A 164 -17.10 12.00 2.23
C PRO A 164 -17.73 13.09 3.08
N SER A 165 -17.23 14.32 3.01
CA SER A 165 -17.82 15.48 3.68
C SER A 165 -19.28 15.68 3.25
N GLY A 166 -20.21 15.41 4.18
CA GLY A 166 -21.66 15.47 3.94
C GLY A 166 -22.19 14.39 2.99
N GLY A 167 -21.53 13.24 2.94
CA GLY A 167 -21.93 12.06 2.16
C GLY A 167 -22.08 10.80 3.02
N THR A 168 -22.49 9.72 2.36
CA THR A 168 -22.64 8.40 2.99
C THR A 168 -21.31 7.69 3.07
N THR A 169 -21.03 7.01 4.18
CA THR A 169 -19.87 6.15 4.35
C THR A 169 -19.95 4.96 3.40
N PHE A 170 -18.84 4.66 2.75
CA PHE A 170 -18.66 3.46 1.95
C PHE A 170 -17.36 2.75 2.34
N ARG A 171 -17.19 1.53 1.89
CA ARG A 171 -16.00 0.73 2.19
C ARG A 171 -15.16 0.53 0.94
N THR A 172 -13.85 0.47 1.15
CA THR A 172 -12.88 0.05 0.12
C THR A 172 -12.01 -1.07 0.67
N ILE A 173 -11.64 -1.99 -0.20
CA ILE A 173 -10.66 -3.04 0.07
C ILE A 173 -9.57 -2.89 -0.99
N SER A 174 -8.38 -2.57 -0.55
CA SER A 174 -7.22 -2.44 -1.43
C SER A 174 -6.32 -3.65 -1.25
N VAL A 175 -5.90 -4.24 -2.35
CA VAL A 175 -5.08 -5.45 -2.36
C VAL A 175 -3.85 -5.25 -3.24
N HIS A 176 -2.74 -5.86 -2.85
CA HIS A 176 -1.57 -6.00 -3.69
C HIS A 176 -1.51 -7.45 -4.19
N ALA A 177 -2.00 -7.67 -5.40
CA ALA A 177 -2.00 -8.99 -6.00
C ALA A 177 -0.55 -9.49 -6.21
N LYS A 178 -0.39 -10.82 -6.20
CA LYS A 178 0.91 -11.43 -6.45
C LYS A 178 1.44 -11.04 -7.83
N SER A 179 2.73 -10.71 -7.89
CA SER A 179 3.45 -10.50 -9.14
C SER A 179 3.34 -11.74 -10.05
N LYS A 180 3.22 -11.52 -11.36
CA LYS A 180 3.24 -12.60 -12.36
C LYS A 180 4.63 -13.23 -12.54
N ASN A 181 5.69 -12.64 -11.96
CA ASN A 181 7.02 -13.21 -12.01
C ASN A 181 7.14 -14.40 -11.06
N PRO A 182 7.34 -15.62 -11.57
CA PRO A 182 7.56 -16.78 -10.72
C PRO A 182 8.95 -16.69 -10.09
N TYR A 183 9.01 -16.75 -8.76
CA TYR A 183 10.27 -16.90 -8.04
C TYR A 183 10.61 -18.40 -7.95
N GLY A 184 11.53 -18.87 -8.80
CA GLY A 184 11.97 -20.26 -8.82
C GLY A 184 10.98 -21.26 -9.42
N ALA A 185 11.26 -22.56 -9.35
CA ALA A 185 10.44 -23.63 -9.91
C ALA A 185 9.08 -23.72 -9.21
N ILE A 186 9.05 -23.64 -7.89
CA ILE A 186 7.83 -23.71 -7.06
C ILE A 186 6.85 -22.58 -7.42
N GLY A 187 7.36 -21.34 -7.59
CA GLY A 187 6.53 -20.20 -7.99
C GLY A 187 5.92 -20.36 -9.38
N ARG A 188 6.57 -21.04 -10.33
CA ARG A 188 6.05 -21.31 -11.66
C ARG A 188 4.91 -22.32 -11.63
N GLU A 189 5.06 -23.41 -10.90
CA GLU A 189 4.02 -24.41 -10.77
C GLU A 189 2.76 -23.85 -10.09
N ALA A 190 2.91 -23.09 -9.02
CA ALA A 190 1.80 -22.44 -8.35
C ALA A 190 1.04 -21.46 -9.28
N GLN A 191 1.74 -20.74 -10.16
CA GLN A 191 1.09 -19.86 -11.13
C GLN A 191 0.35 -20.62 -12.23
N ILE A 192 0.90 -21.71 -12.72
CA ILE A 192 0.26 -22.54 -13.76
C ILE A 192 -1.06 -23.15 -13.23
N ARG A 193 -1.10 -23.50 -11.95
CA ARG A 193 -2.29 -24.09 -11.33
C ARG A 193 -3.38 -23.07 -10.95
N LEU A 194 -3.05 -21.79 -10.87
CA LEU A 194 -3.97 -20.69 -10.52
C LEU A 194 -4.45 -19.90 -11.76
N SER A 195 -3.93 -20.20 -12.94
CA SER A 195 -4.35 -19.63 -14.22
C SER A 195 -5.31 -20.54 -14.97
#